data_ecc2f01406273c6be95b206d76df823e
#
_entry.id   ecc2f01406273c6be95b206d76df823e
#
_cell.length_a   1.000
_cell.length_b   1.000
_cell.length_c   1.000
_cell.angle_alpha   90.00
_cell.angle_beta   90.00
_cell.angle_gamma   90.00
#
_symmetry.space_group_name_H-M   'P 1'
#
loop_
_entity.id
_entity.type
_entity.pdbx_description
1 polymer ?
#
loop_
_entity_poly.entity_id
_entity_poly.type
_entity_poly.pdbx_seq_one_letter_code
_entity_poly.pdbx_strand_id
1 'polypeptide(L)'
;MRKKLKAVLFDMDGVLFNSMPYHSEAWHQVMKTHGLDLSREEAYMHEGRTGASTINIVFQRELGKEATQEEIESIYHEKSILFNSYPEAERMPGAWELLQKVKSEGLTPMVVTGSGQLSLL
;
A
#
# COMPACT_ATOMS: atom_id res chain seq x y z
N MET A 1 -21.50 -28.60 -11.78
CA MET A 1 -20.25 -28.44 -12.56
C MET A 1 -19.15 -27.86 -11.65
N ARG A 2 -18.04 -28.54 -11.57
CA ARG A 2 -16.91 -28.03 -10.75
C ARG A 2 -16.17 -26.95 -11.52
N LYS A 3 -16.00 -25.76 -10.90
CA LYS A 3 -15.13 -24.72 -11.41
C LYS A 3 -13.70 -25.06 -11.01
N LYS A 4 -12.77 -25.00 -11.97
CA LYS A 4 -11.36 -25.17 -11.66
C LYS A 4 -10.74 -23.84 -11.28
N LEU A 5 -9.99 -23.84 -10.20
CA LEU A 5 -9.16 -22.71 -9.81
C LEU A 5 -8.02 -22.56 -10.84
N LYS A 6 -7.84 -21.36 -11.37
CA LYS A 6 -6.81 -21.06 -12.39
C LYS A 6 -5.71 -20.14 -11.90
N ALA A 7 -6.04 -19.27 -10.94
CA ALA A 7 -5.12 -18.27 -10.43
C ALA A 7 -5.34 -18.05 -8.95
N VAL A 8 -4.29 -17.59 -8.27
CA VAL A 8 -4.34 -17.13 -6.89
C VAL A 8 -3.88 -15.68 -6.86
N LEU A 9 -4.72 -14.80 -6.33
CA LEU A 9 -4.43 -13.38 -6.23
C LEU A 9 -3.86 -13.08 -4.85
N PHE A 10 -2.71 -12.40 -4.81
CA PHE A 10 -2.04 -12.01 -3.58
C PHE A 10 -2.03 -10.50 -3.44
N ASP A 11 -2.35 -9.99 -2.26
CA ASP A 11 -2.01 -8.63 -1.90
C ASP A 11 -0.49 -8.55 -1.71
N MET A 12 0.10 -7.40 -1.94
CA MET A 12 1.54 -7.21 -1.83
C MET A 12 1.94 -6.79 -0.42
N ASP A 13 1.41 -5.66 0.04
CA ASP A 13 1.81 -5.06 1.31
C ASP A 13 1.23 -5.81 2.49
N GLY A 14 2.10 -6.26 3.39
CA GLY A 14 1.69 -7.03 4.56
C GLY A 14 1.37 -8.50 4.27
N VAL A 15 1.39 -8.94 3.02
CA VAL A 15 1.16 -10.34 2.61
C VAL A 15 2.42 -10.94 2.01
N LEU A 16 2.95 -10.36 0.93
CA LEU A 16 4.19 -10.82 0.31
C LEU A 16 5.41 -10.13 0.89
N PHE A 17 5.30 -8.86 1.25
CA PHE A 17 6.38 -8.07 1.80
C PHE A 17 5.96 -7.39 3.09
N ASN A 18 6.89 -7.28 4.04
CA ASN A 18 6.70 -6.56 5.29
C ASN A 18 6.92 -5.06 5.08
N SER A 19 6.11 -4.45 4.22
CA SER A 19 6.23 -3.06 3.79
C SER A 19 5.37 -2.09 4.59
N MET A 20 4.39 -2.57 5.36
CA MET A 20 3.45 -1.72 6.10
C MET A 20 4.11 -0.79 7.11
N PRO A 21 5.14 -1.20 7.88
CA PRO A 21 5.82 -0.26 8.75
C PRO A 21 6.38 0.96 8.01
N TYR A 22 6.91 0.75 6.81
CA TYR A 22 7.46 1.84 5.99
C TYR A 22 6.35 2.69 5.38
N HIS A 23 5.27 2.08 4.91
CA HIS A 23 4.11 2.82 4.41
C HIS A 23 3.49 3.69 5.50
N SER A 24 3.29 3.14 6.70
CA SER A 24 2.70 3.87 7.82
C SER A 24 3.58 5.04 8.24
N GLU A 25 4.88 4.85 8.29
CA GLU A 25 5.82 5.92 8.62
C GLU A 25 5.82 7.01 7.57
N ALA A 26 5.86 6.65 6.29
CA ALA A 26 5.85 7.61 5.19
C ALA A 26 4.57 8.44 5.19
N TRP A 27 3.41 7.82 5.36
CA TRP A 27 2.14 8.52 5.45
C TRP A 27 2.09 9.47 6.65
N HIS A 28 2.54 9.01 7.82
CA HIS A 28 2.58 9.83 9.02
C HIS A 28 3.44 11.08 8.82
N GLN A 29 4.65 10.91 8.30
CA GLN A 29 5.58 12.01 8.13
C GLN A 29 5.12 13.00 7.07
N VAL A 30 4.64 12.53 5.93
CA VAL A 30 4.16 13.41 4.85
C VAL A 30 2.95 14.22 5.30
N MET A 31 1.98 13.60 5.94
CA MET A 31 0.82 14.33 6.46
C MET A 31 1.22 15.36 7.52
N LYS A 32 2.17 15.01 8.37
CA LYS A 32 2.69 15.94 9.38
C LYS A 32 3.33 17.18 8.74
N THR A 33 4.06 17.04 7.64
CA THR A 33 4.66 18.19 6.95
C THR A 33 3.60 19.13 6.37
N HIS A 34 2.40 18.64 6.11
CA HIS A 34 1.27 19.44 5.65
C HIS A 34 0.35 19.92 6.78
N GLY A 35 0.76 19.71 8.04
CA GLY A 35 -0.03 20.10 9.20
C GLY A 35 -1.26 19.24 9.44
N LEU A 36 -1.29 18.04 8.86
CA LEU A 36 -2.41 17.09 8.97
C LEU A 36 -2.05 15.95 9.92
N ASP A 37 -3.03 15.49 10.68
CA ASP A 37 -2.82 14.41 11.64
C ASP A 37 -3.21 13.07 11.01
N LEU A 38 -2.23 12.19 10.88
CA LEU A 38 -2.44 10.79 10.51
C LEU A 38 -1.46 9.97 11.33
N SER A 39 -1.99 9.22 12.30
CA SER A 39 -1.15 8.35 13.13
C SER A 39 -0.69 7.13 12.33
N ARG A 40 0.40 6.51 12.79
CA ARG A 40 0.88 5.26 12.19
C ARG A 40 -0.17 4.16 12.28
N GLU A 41 -0.85 4.08 13.41
CA GLU A 41 -1.93 3.12 13.64
C GLU A 41 -3.08 3.32 12.66
N GLU A 42 -3.48 4.56 12.44
CA GLU A 42 -4.53 4.87 11.46
C GLU A 42 -4.10 4.51 10.04
N ALA A 43 -2.83 4.73 9.69
CA ALA A 43 -2.31 4.37 8.37
C ALA A 43 -2.44 2.86 8.12
N TYR A 44 -2.22 2.03 9.12
CA TYR A 44 -2.48 0.58 9.02
C TYR A 44 -3.96 0.27 8.72
N MET A 45 -4.87 1.06 9.29
CA MET A 45 -6.31 0.86 9.06
C MET A 45 -6.71 1.18 7.62
N HIS A 46 -5.92 1.96 6.92
CA HIS A 46 -6.15 2.30 5.52
C HIS A 46 -5.48 1.34 4.54
N GLU A 47 -4.93 0.25 5.02
CA GLU A 47 -4.34 -0.79 4.18
C GLU A 47 -5.34 -1.26 3.13
N GLY A 48 -4.86 -1.41 1.90
CA GLY A 48 -5.70 -1.80 0.76
C GLY A 48 -6.37 -0.65 0.03
N ARG A 49 -6.36 0.56 0.60
CA ARG A 49 -6.88 1.74 -0.08
C ARG A 49 -5.87 2.30 -1.07
N THR A 50 -6.38 3.02 -2.07
CA THR A 50 -5.51 3.83 -2.93
C THR A 50 -4.99 5.04 -2.17
N GLY A 51 -3.87 5.61 -2.64
CA GLY A 51 -3.32 6.84 -2.05
C GLY A 51 -4.32 7.99 -2.07
N ALA A 52 -5.05 8.16 -3.16
CA ALA A 52 -6.08 9.19 -3.27
C ALA A 52 -7.17 9.04 -2.21
N SER A 53 -7.62 7.81 -1.97
CA SER A 53 -8.64 7.54 -0.95
C SER A 53 -8.14 7.91 0.44
N THR A 54 -6.91 7.51 0.80
CA THR A 54 -6.32 7.84 2.09
C THR A 54 -6.19 9.36 2.28
N ILE A 55 -5.71 10.06 1.27
CA ILE A 55 -5.55 11.52 1.32
C ILE A 55 -6.91 12.20 1.53
N ASN A 56 -7.93 11.79 0.79
CA ASN A 56 -9.26 12.37 0.93
C ASN A 56 -9.88 12.13 2.31
N ILE A 57 -9.68 10.96 2.89
CA ILE A 57 -10.18 10.67 4.24
C ILE A 57 -9.57 11.65 5.25
N VAL A 58 -8.26 11.86 5.17
CA VAL A 58 -7.57 12.79 6.08
C VAL A 58 -8.03 14.23 5.84
N PHE A 59 -8.15 14.67 4.59
CA PHE A 59 -8.62 16.02 4.26
C PHE A 59 -10.03 16.27 4.77
N GLN A 60 -10.96 15.33 4.57
CA GLN A 60 -12.32 15.47 5.06
C GLN A 60 -12.37 15.60 6.59
N ARG A 61 -11.60 14.79 7.29
CA ARG A 61 -11.57 14.84 8.76
C ARG A 61 -10.94 16.12 9.28
N GLU A 62 -9.80 16.53 8.71
CA GLU A 62 -9.01 17.66 9.24
C GLU A 62 -9.45 19.00 8.67
N LEU A 63 -9.91 19.07 7.45
CA LEU A 63 -10.20 20.31 6.74
C LEU A 63 -11.68 20.43 6.31
N GLY A 64 -12.47 19.37 6.45
CA GLY A 64 -13.86 19.37 6.06
C GLY A 64 -14.11 19.49 4.55
N LYS A 65 -13.12 19.17 3.73
CA LYS A 65 -13.21 19.23 2.27
C LYS A 65 -12.37 18.15 1.63
N GLU A 66 -12.70 17.83 0.37
CA GLU A 66 -11.87 16.92 -0.41
C GLU A 66 -10.59 17.61 -0.87
N ALA A 67 -9.54 16.84 -1.06
CA ALA A 67 -8.30 17.31 -1.67
C ALA A 67 -8.52 17.54 -3.17
N THR A 68 -7.86 18.55 -3.71
CA THR A 68 -7.84 18.75 -5.17
C THR A 68 -6.96 17.67 -5.80
N GLN A 69 -7.12 17.46 -7.11
CA GLN A 69 -6.27 16.53 -7.86
C GLN A 69 -4.80 16.89 -7.74
N GLU A 70 -4.48 18.18 -7.79
CA GLU A 70 -3.11 18.66 -7.63
C GLU A 70 -2.55 18.33 -6.23
N GLU A 71 -3.36 18.54 -5.19
CA GLU A 71 -2.96 18.20 -3.82
C GLU A 71 -2.71 16.70 -3.66
N ILE A 72 -3.61 15.88 -4.22
CA ILE A 72 -3.46 14.41 -4.19
C ILE A 72 -2.15 13.99 -4.86
N GLU A 73 -1.89 14.49 -6.05
CA GLU A 73 -0.68 14.14 -6.80
C GLU A 73 0.59 14.58 -6.06
N SER A 74 0.59 15.78 -5.52
CA SER A 74 1.72 16.33 -4.79
C SER A 74 2.03 15.53 -3.52
N ILE A 75 1.02 15.28 -2.70
CA ILE A 75 1.17 14.54 -1.44
C ILE A 75 1.59 13.10 -1.71
N TYR A 76 0.95 12.46 -2.69
CA TYR A 76 1.31 11.08 -3.03
C TYR A 76 2.73 10.99 -3.58
N HIS A 77 3.15 11.95 -4.37
CA HIS A 77 4.53 12.02 -4.88
C HIS A 77 5.54 12.15 -3.73
N GLU A 78 5.30 13.06 -2.79
CA GLU A 78 6.14 13.23 -1.61
C GLU A 78 6.20 11.94 -0.77
N LYS A 79 5.06 11.30 -0.56
CA LYS A 79 4.99 10.03 0.16
C LYS A 79 5.83 8.96 -0.54
N SER A 80 5.73 8.87 -1.86
CA SER A 80 6.46 7.87 -2.64
C SER A 80 7.97 8.10 -2.59
N ILE A 81 8.42 9.35 -2.65
CA ILE A 81 9.84 9.69 -2.51
C ILE A 81 10.35 9.25 -1.13
N LEU A 82 9.61 9.58 -0.09
CA LEU A 82 10.00 9.21 1.27
C LEU A 82 10.01 7.69 1.46
N PHE A 83 8.97 7.02 0.99
CA PHE A 83 8.89 5.56 1.08
C PHE A 83 10.07 4.90 0.36
N ASN A 84 10.41 5.38 -0.83
CA ASN A 84 11.52 4.82 -1.62
C ASN A 84 12.90 5.14 -1.03
N SER A 85 12.99 6.06 -0.07
CA SER A 85 14.22 6.35 0.67
C SER A 85 14.49 5.35 1.79
N TYR A 86 13.49 4.59 2.19
CA TYR A 86 13.62 3.55 3.22
C TYR A 86 14.27 2.28 2.64
N PRO A 87 14.83 1.41 3.49
CA PRO A 87 15.32 0.11 3.02
C PRO A 87 14.22 -0.70 2.34
N GLU A 88 14.62 -1.59 1.42
CA GLU A 88 13.67 -2.53 0.82
C GLU A 88 12.96 -3.36 1.89
N ALA A 89 11.66 -3.55 1.72
CA ALA A 89 10.89 -4.37 2.63
C ALA A 89 11.29 -5.84 2.49
N GLU A 90 11.41 -6.51 3.64
CA GLU A 90 11.71 -7.94 3.66
C GLU A 90 10.48 -8.74 3.22
N ARG A 91 10.72 -9.94 2.69
CA ARG A 91 9.63 -10.86 2.38
C ARG A 91 8.95 -11.30 3.66
N MET A 92 7.64 -11.45 3.59
CA MET A 92 6.90 -12.07 4.69
C MET A 92 7.32 -13.52 4.83
N PRO A 93 7.45 -14.04 6.07
CA PRO A 93 7.76 -15.45 6.29
C PRO A 93 6.76 -16.35 5.56
N GLY A 94 7.26 -17.33 4.81
CA GLY A 94 6.44 -18.28 4.07
C GLY A 94 5.90 -17.78 2.72
N ALA A 95 6.09 -16.49 2.38
CA ALA A 95 5.56 -15.94 1.12
C ALA A 95 6.18 -16.62 -0.11
N TRP A 96 7.49 -16.79 -0.12
CA TRP A 96 8.18 -17.43 -1.23
C TRP A 96 7.73 -18.88 -1.43
N GLU A 97 7.67 -19.63 -0.35
CA GLU A 97 7.25 -21.02 -0.35
C GLU A 97 5.82 -21.19 -0.84
N LEU A 98 4.93 -20.27 -0.45
CA LEU A 98 3.55 -20.28 -0.90
C LEU A 98 3.45 -20.00 -2.41
N LEU A 99 4.21 -19.03 -2.92
CA LEU A 99 4.26 -18.76 -4.36
C LEU A 99 4.75 -19.97 -5.15
N GLN A 100 5.79 -20.66 -4.66
CA GLN A 100 6.30 -21.86 -5.30
C GLN A 100 5.26 -22.98 -5.31
N LYS A 101 4.54 -23.15 -4.20
CA LYS A 101 3.47 -24.15 -4.11
C LYS A 101 2.35 -23.87 -5.12
N VAL A 102 1.93 -22.62 -5.22
CA VAL A 102 0.89 -22.20 -6.18
C VAL A 102 1.33 -22.55 -7.60
N LYS A 103 2.57 -22.23 -7.97
CA LYS A 103 3.10 -22.53 -9.29
C LYS A 103 3.23 -24.05 -9.53
N SER A 104 3.64 -24.80 -8.51
CA SER A 104 3.81 -26.26 -8.64
C SER A 104 2.48 -26.97 -8.85
N GLU A 105 1.37 -26.39 -8.43
CA GLU A 105 0.04 -26.93 -8.65
C GLU A 105 -0.60 -26.48 -9.97
N GLY A 106 0.20 -25.85 -10.84
CA GLY A 106 -0.26 -25.40 -12.17
C GLY A 106 -1.12 -24.14 -12.12
N LEU A 107 -1.15 -23.44 -10.98
CA LEU A 107 -1.91 -22.20 -10.82
C LEU A 107 -1.02 -20.99 -11.13
N THR A 108 -1.64 -19.90 -11.55
CA THR A 108 -0.93 -18.64 -11.83
C THR A 108 -0.99 -17.74 -10.62
N PRO A 109 0.14 -17.40 -9.99
CA PRO A 109 0.16 -16.38 -8.93
C PRO A 109 0.09 -14.98 -9.55
N MET A 110 -0.77 -14.13 -9.00
CA MET A 110 -0.95 -12.75 -9.46
C MET A 110 -0.91 -11.81 -8.26
N VAL A 111 -0.32 -10.63 -8.44
CA VAL A 111 -0.27 -9.60 -7.41
C VAL A 111 -1.33 -8.55 -7.70
N VAL A 112 -2.15 -8.25 -6.69
CA VAL A 112 -3.13 -7.18 -6.73
C VAL A 112 -2.79 -6.21 -5.60
N THR A 113 -2.59 -4.94 -5.92
CA THR A 113 -2.16 -3.96 -4.94
C THR A 113 -2.84 -2.61 -5.15
N GLY A 114 -3.14 -1.92 -4.04
CA GLY A 114 -3.58 -0.52 -4.06
C GLY A 114 -2.43 0.47 -4.14
N SER A 115 -1.18 0.01 -4.04
CA SER A 115 0.00 0.87 -4.13
C SER A 115 0.20 1.39 -5.54
N GLY A 116 0.56 2.67 -5.66
CA GLY A 116 0.86 3.28 -6.96
C GLY A 116 2.19 2.79 -7.52
N GLN A 117 2.35 2.96 -8.82
CA GLN A 117 3.54 2.50 -9.53
C GLN A 117 4.84 3.07 -8.96
N LEU A 118 4.83 4.33 -8.54
CA LEU A 118 6.02 4.97 -7.96
C LEU A 118 6.50 4.29 -6.69
N SER A 119 5.58 3.71 -5.91
CA SER A 119 5.94 2.98 -4.68
C SER A 119 6.45 1.57 -4.98
N LEU A 120 6.25 1.07 -6.19
CA LEU A 120 6.69 -0.27 -6.61
C LEU A 120 8.09 -0.27 -7.21
N LEU A 121 8.55 0.88 -7.64
CA LEU A 121 9.87 1.06 -8.23
C LEU A 121 10.95 1.26 -7.15
#